data_11c5cbf86c8e8d8cbced0b4b2650da48
#
_entry.id   11c5cbf86c8e8d8cbced0b4b2650da48
#
_cell.length_a   1.000
_cell.length_b   1.000
_cell.length_c   1.000
_cell.angle_alpha   90.00
_cell.angle_beta   90.00
_cell.angle_gamma   90.00
#
_symmetry.space_group_name_H-M   'P 1'
#
loop_
_entity.id
_entity.type
_entity.pdbx_description
1 polymer ?
#
loop_
_entity_poly.entity_id
_entity_poly.type
_entity_poly.pdbx_seq_one_letter_code
_entity_poly.pdbx_strand_id
1 'polypeptide(L)'
;MISIVINTYNAEQHLRKVLESVKDFDEIVVCDMESTDHTLDIAKEYGCKIVCFPKGNYTIVEPARNFAIQQASHEWVLVVDADEIVPSTLKQYLYNITSDMQQNIHGVYIPRRNYFMGTFMHSLYPDYILRFFRKDSVDWPPIIHVQPNVSGKVIYAPKNAGLAFEHLANDTISSRLKKTDIYTNNECIKKANKHYGIMAFLFRPTHRFIKNYIIKGGFRDGLPGFIYACLEAMYQVVMMGKLKENQL
;
A
#
# COMPACT_ATOMS: atom_id res chain seq x y z
N MET A 1 -14.06 -12.87 -15.17
CA MET A 1 -14.66 -12.43 -13.89
C MET A 1 -13.57 -12.11 -12.90
N ILE A 2 -13.80 -11.10 -12.02
CA ILE A 2 -12.81 -10.57 -11.08
C ILE A 2 -13.43 -10.52 -9.68
N SER A 3 -12.75 -11.12 -8.69
CA SER A 3 -13.08 -10.96 -7.28
C SER A 3 -12.27 -9.82 -6.67
N ILE A 4 -12.95 -8.91 -5.97
CA ILE A 4 -12.32 -7.91 -5.12
C ILE A 4 -12.07 -8.53 -3.75
N VAL A 5 -10.89 -8.34 -3.18
CA VAL A 5 -10.54 -8.79 -1.83
C VAL A 5 -10.09 -7.60 -1.00
N ILE A 6 -10.80 -7.34 0.09
CA ILE A 6 -10.54 -6.22 1.00
C ILE A 6 -10.29 -6.79 2.41
N ASN A 7 -9.10 -6.56 2.95
CA ASN A 7 -8.83 -6.84 4.36
C ASN A 7 -9.21 -5.63 5.21
N THR A 8 -9.96 -5.85 6.30
CA THR A 8 -10.45 -4.78 7.18
C THR A 8 -10.10 -5.00 8.63
N TYR A 9 -9.83 -3.90 9.31
CA TYR A 9 -9.81 -3.79 10.77
C TYR A 9 -10.12 -2.35 11.16
N ASN A 10 -11.29 -2.11 11.75
CA ASN A 10 -11.79 -0.79 12.13
C ASN A 10 -11.65 0.23 10.97
N ALA A 11 -12.32 -0.07 9.85
CA ALA A 11 -12.19 0.65 8.58
C ALA A 11 -13.43 1.51 8.23
N GLU A 12 -14.36 1.75 9.17
CA GLU A 12 -15.62 2.44 8.93
C GLU A 12 -15.46 3.80 8.22
N GLN A 13 -14.33 4.49 8.49
CA GLN A 13 -14.07 5.84 7.98
C GLN A 13 -14.07 5.92 6.45
N HIS A 14 -13.53 4.93 5.77
CA HIS A 14 -13.32 4.95 4.31
C HIS A 14 -14.05 3.83 3.58
N LEU A 15 -14.39 2.73 4.26
CA LEU A 15 -14.88 1.51 3.63
C LEU A 15 -16.10 1.74 2.72
N ARG A 16 -17.05 2.61 3.11
CA ARG A 16 -18.21 2.92 2.28
C ARG A 16 -17.83 3.49 0.92
N LYS A 17 -16.85 4.40 0.87
CA LYS A 17 -16.34 4.97 -0.39
C LYS A 17 -15.61 3.93 -1.24
N VAL A 18 -14.84 3.06 -0.59
CA VAL A 18 -14.13 1.97 -1.26
C VAL A 18 -15.12 1.00 -1.89
N LEU A 19 -16.11 0.52 -1.13
CA LEU A 19 -17.15 -0.40 -1.62
C LEU A 19 -17.98 0.22 -2.75
N GLU A 20 -18.32 1.50 -2.68
CA GLU A 20 -19.00 2.21 -3.77
C GLU A 20 -18.19 2.18 -5.07
N SER A 21 -16.85 2.26 -4.99
CA SER A 21 -15.97 2.23 -6.17
C SER A 21 -15.83 0.84 -6.80
N VAL A 22 -16.15 -0.22 -6.04
CA VAL A 22 -15.98 -1.62 -6.49
C VAL A 22 -17.30 -2.38 -6.59
N LYS A 23 -18.45 -1.80 -6.30
CA LYS A 23 -19.76 -2.48 -6.23
C LYS A 23 -20.18 -3.19 -7.52
N ASP A 24 -19.66 -2.74 -8.66
CA ASP A 24 -19.99 -3.33 -9.97
C ASP A 24 -18.99 -4.40 -10.44
N PHE A 25 -18.12 -4.91 -9.58
CA PHE A 25 -17.30 -6.09 -9.87
C PHE A 25 -18.10 -7.37 -9.61
N ASP A 26 -17.57 -8.51 -10.08
CA ASP A 26 -18.33 -9.77 -10.07
C ASP A 26 -18.50 -10.35 -8.65
N GLU A 27 -17.56 -10.08 -7.74
CA GLU A 27 -17.59 -10.52 -6.35
C GLU A 27 -16.81 -9.54 -5.47
N ILE A 28 -17.28 -9.32 -4.25
CA ILE A 28 -16.57 -8.57 -3.21
C ILE A 28 -16.44 -9.44 -1.96
N VAL A 29 -15.21 -9.76 -1.57
CA VAL A 29 -14.86 -10.48 -0.36
C VAL A 29 -14.26 -9.49 0.64
N VAL A 30 -14.90 -9.31 1.77
CA VAL A 30 -14.38 -8.53 2.91
C VAL A 30 -13.87 -9.52 3.95
N CYS A 31 -12.56 -9.52 4.18
CA CYS A 31 -11.91 -10.30 5.22
C CYS A 31 -11.65 -9.42 6.44
N ASP A 32 -12.50 -9.58 7.43
CA ASP A 32 -12.46 -8.77 8.64
C ASP A 32 -11.61 -9.42 9.73
N MET A 33 -10.81 -8.60 10.40
CA MET A 33 -9.91 -8.99 11.47
C MET A 33 -10.47 -8.56 12.85
N GLU A 34 -11.73 -8.94 13.13
CA GLU A 34 -12.42 -8.66 14.40
C GLU A 34 -12.60 -7.16 14.65
N SER A 35 -13.14 -6.43 13.67
CA SER A 35 -13.51 -5.02 13.82
C SER A 35 -14.56 -4.81 14.91
N THR A 36 -14.43 -3.71 15.65
CA THR A 36 -15.32 -3.31 16.74
C THR A 36 -16.14 -2.06 16.44
N ASP A 37 -15.93 -1.47 15.27
CA ASP A 37 -16.67 -0.34 14.73
C ASP A 37 -17.77 -0.78 13.74
N HIS A 38 -18.33 0.12 12.94
CA HIS A 38 -19.38 -0.19 11.97
C HIS A 38 -18.88 -0.85 10.66
N THR A 39 -17.62 -1.31 10.60
CA THR A 39 -17.04 -1.94 9.40
C THR A 39 -17.89 -3.07 8.86
N LEU A 40 -18.30 -4.01 9.72
CA LEU A 40 -19.09 -5.18 9.30
C LEU A 40 -20.50 -4.82 8.84
N ASP A 41 -21.12 -3.81 9.46
CA ASP A 41 -22.46 -3.36 9.07
C ASP A 41 -22.42 -2.72 7.68
N ILE A 42 -21.40 -1.91 7.40
CA ILE A 42 -21.16 -1.32 6.08
C ILE A 42 -20.95 -2.44 5.04
N ALA A 43 -20.15 -3.46 5.32
CA ALA A 43 -19.91 -4.57 4.39
C ALA A 43 -21.20 -5.35 4.07
N LYS A 44 -22.08 -5.57 5.06
CA LYS A 44 -23.40 -6.22 4.87
C LYS A 44 -24.32 -5.39 3.97
N GLU A 45 -24.38 -4.07 4.16
CA GLU A 45 -25.21 -3.17 3.33
C GLU A 45 -24.86 -3.28 1.82
N TYR A 46 -23.59 -3.53 1.49
CA TYR A 46 -23.14 -3.73 0.11
C TYR A 46 -23.24 -5.18 -0.39
N GLY A 47 -23.78 -6.10 0.42
CA GLY A 47 -23.92 -7.50 0.03
C GLY A 47 -22.58 -8.25 -0.13
N CYS A 48 -21.54 -7.82 0.56
CA CYS A 48 -20.23 -8.43 0.46
C CYS A 48 -20.22 -9.85 1.06
N LYS A 49 -19.43 -10.74 0.48
CA LYS A 49 -19.05 -12.00 1.13
C LYS A 49 -18.11 -11.68 2.29
N ILE A 50 -18.59 -11.83 3.52
CA ILE A 50 -17.82 -11.54 4.73
C ILE A 50 -17.17 -12.82 5.23
N VAL A 51 -15.86 -12.76 5.45
CA VAL A 51 -15.07 -13.82 6.10
C VAL A 51 -14.29 -13.21 7.26
N CYS A 52 -14.11 -13.95 8.34
CA CYS A 52 -13.38 -13.49 9.51
C CYS A 52 -12.02 -14.17 9.57
N PHE A 53 -11.00 -13.41 9.87
CA PHE A 53 -9.66 -13.88 10.19
C PHE A 53 -9.33 -13.44 11.62
N PRO A 54 -9.00 -14.37 12.53
CA PRO A 54 -8.67 -14.01 13.90
C PRO A 54 -7.50 -13.03 13.96
N LYS A 55 -7.73 -11.86 14.55
CA LYS A 55 -6.70 -10.82 14.68
C LYS A 55 -5.57 -11.28 15.60
N GLY A 56 -5.91 -11.96 16.69
CA GLY A 56 -4.94 -12.37 17.69
C GLY A 56 -4.01 -11.20 18.08
N ASN A 57 -2.71 -11.45 18.10
CA ASN A 57 -1.69 -10.42 18.38
C ASN A 57 -1.16 -9.69 17.15
N TYR A 58 -1.76 -9.89 15.96
CA TYR A 58 -1.30 -9.22 14.75
C TYR A 58 -1.64 -7.74 14.78
N THR A 59 -0.63 -6.91 14.47
CA THR A 59 -0.75 -5.46 14.30
C THR A 59 -0.85 -5.05 12.83
N ILE A 60 -0.80 -6.03 11.92
CA ILE A 60 -0.74 -5.87 10.46
C ILE A 60 -1.75 -6.82 9.79
N VAL A 61 -2.15 -6.51 8.56
CA VAL A 61 -3.13 -7.30 7.79
C VAL A 61 -2.51 -8.40 6.92
N GLU A 62 -1.20 -8.37 6.74
CA GLU A 62 -0.48 -9.29 5.85
C GLU A 62 -0.76 -10.77 6.14
N PRO A 63 -0.85 -11.24 7.40
CA PRO A 63 -1.19 -12.64 7.70
C PRO A 63 -2.55 -13.07 7.17
N ALA A 64 -3.52 -12.15 7.09
CA ALA A 64 -4.85 -12.44 6.59
C ALA A 64 -4.96 -12.41 5.05
N ARG A 65 -3.94 -11.88 4.32
CA ARG A 65 -4.04 -11.66 2.87
C ARG A 65 -4.19 -12.96 2.08
N ASN A 66 -3.33 -13.95 2.31
CA ASN A 66 -3.46 -15.23 1.61
C ASN A 66 -4.79 -15.92 1.94
N PHE A 67 -5.20 -15.91 3.21
CA PHE A 67 -6.50 -16.45 3.62
C PHE A 67 -7.64 -15.77 2.85
N ALA A 68 -7.63 -14.44 2.80
CA ALA A 68 -8.66 -13.66 2.11
C ALA A 68 -8.68 -13.94 0.59
N ILE A 69 -7.51 -14.02 -0.05
CA ILE A 69 -7.39 -14.33 -1.48
C ILE A 69 -7.98 -15.71 -1.79
N GLN A 70 -7.75 -16.70 -0.94
CA GLN A 70 -8.30 -18.06 -1.14
C GLN A 70 -9.83 -18.11 -1.02
N GLN A 71 -10.46 -17.15 -0.36
CA GLN A 71 -11.92 -17.05 -0.28
C GLN A 71 -12.59 -16.50 -1.56
N ALA A 72 -11.81 -15.92 -2.46
CA ALA A 72 -12.31 -15.45 -3.75
C ALA A 72 -12.81 -16.60 -4.63
N SER A 73 -13.94 -16.42 -5.31
CA SER A 73 -14.53 -17.44 -6.17
C SER A 73 -13.97 -17.44 -7.59
N HIS A 74 -13.42 -16.32 -8.05
CA HIS A 74 -12.94 -16.15 -9.42
C HIS A 74 -11.42 -16.32 -9.53
N GLU A 75 -10.99 -16.62 -10.76
CA GLU A 75 -9.58 -16.82 -11.11
C GLU A 75 -8.75 -15.55 -10.90
N TRP A 76 -9.32 -14.39 -11.25
CA TRP A 76 -8.63 -13.12 -11.11
C TRP A 76 -9.05 -12.41 -9.83
N VAL A 77 -8.05 -11.93 -9.10
CA VAL A 77 -8.24 -11.25 -7.83
C VAL A 77 -7.61 -9.85 -7.90
N LEU A 78 -8.38 -8.85 -7.49
CA LEU A 78 -7.88 -7.50 -7.20
C LEU A 78 -7.92 -7.29 -5.69
N VAL A 79 -6.75 -7.15 -5.08
CA VAL A 79 -6.64 -6.76 -3.67
C VAL A 79 -6.70 -5.25 -3.56
N VAL A 80 -7.62 -4.76 -2.74
CA VAL A 80 -7.85 -3.33 -2.50
C VAL A 80 -7.72 -3.07 -1.01
N ASP A 81 -6.94 -2.07 -0.61
CA ASP A 81 -6.88 -1.68 0.80
C ASP A 81 -8.16 -0.87 1.17
N ALA A 82 -8.58 -0.94 2.43
CA ALA A 82 -9.85 -0.36 2.90
C ALA A 82 -9.92 1.19 2.83
N ASP A 83 -8.88 1.82 2.29
CA ASP A 83 -8.73 3.26 2.05
C ASP A 83 -8.28 3.58 0.62
N GLU A 84 -8.48 2.64 -0.33
CA GLU A 84 -8.14 2.82 -1.74
C GLU A 84 -9.40 2.81 -2.63
N ILE A 85 -9.54 3.81 -3.51
CA ILE A 85 -10.60 3.89 -4.52
C ILE A 85 -10.12 3.32 -5.84
N VAL A 86 -10.96 2.51 -6.47
CA VAL A 86 -10.73 1.93 -7.79
C VAL A 86 -11.44 2.79 -8.85
N PRO A 87 -10.71 3.52 -9.71
CA PRO A 87 -11.33 4.28 -10.79
C PRO A 87 -12.03 3.36 -11.81
N SER A 88 -13.13 3.83 -12.41
CA SER A 88 -13.86 3.08 -13.43
C SER A 88 -13.00 2.71 -14.66
N THR A 89 -12.07 3.59 -15.03
CA THR A 89 -11.10 3.34 -16.11
C THR A 89 -10.12 2.22 -15.76
N LEU A 90 -9.73 2.08 -14.49
CA LEU A 90 -8.92 0.94 -14.03
C LEU A 90 -9.73 -0.35 -14.12
N LYS A 91 -10.99 -0.35 -13.67
CA LYS A 91 -11.90 -1.49 -13.82
C LYS A 91 -11.92 -1.97 -15.28
N GLN A 92 -12.19 -1.09 -16.23
CA GLN A 92 -12.22 -1.40 -17.66
C GLN A 92 -10.90 -2.00 -18.16
N TYR A 93 -9.76 -1.41 -17.77
CA TYR A 93 -8.44 -1.91 -18.11
C TYR A 93 -8.20 -3.34 -17.61
N LEU A 94 -8.59 -3.65 -16.37
CA LEU A 94 -8.42 -4.98 -15.77
C LEU A 94 -9.30 -6.03 -16.47
N TYR A 95 -10.55 -5.71 -16.82
CA TYR A 95 -11.42 -6.63 -17.59
C TYR A 95 -10.85 -6.91 -18.99
N ASN A 96 -10.25 -5.91 -19.66
CA ASN A 96 -9.58 -6.12 -20.94
C ASN A 96 -8.43 -7.13 -20.81
N ILE A 97 -7.63 -7.04 -19.72
CA ILE A 97 -6.56 -8.00 -19.44
C ILE A 97 -7.12 -9.42 -19.24
N THR A 98 -8.23 -9.57 -18.50
CA THR A 98 -8.82 -10.90 -18.25
C THR A 98 -9.38 -11.55 -19.51
N SER A 99 -9.73 -10.75 -20.51
CA SER A 99 -10.28 -11.21 -21.80
C SER A 99 -9.20 -11.58 -22.82
N ASP A 100 -7.97 -11.10 -22.64
CA ASP A 100 -6.84 -11.33 -23.55
C ASP A 100 -6.01 -12.55 -23.12
N MET A 101 -6.47 -13.72 -23.53
CA MET A 101 -5.77 -14.98 -23.18
C MET A 101 -4.40 -15.13 -23.88
N GLN A 102 -4.11 -14.37 -24.94
CA GLN A 102 -2.86 -14.51 -25.70
C GLN A 102 -1.65 -13.92 -24.95
N GLN A 103 -1.85 -12.93 -24.09
CA GLN A 103 -0.76 -12.29 -23.37
C GLN A 103 -0.17 -13.12 -22.23
N ASN A 104 -0.87 -14.16 -21.78
CA ASN A 104 -0.46 -15.04 -20.67
C ASN A 104 0.03 -14.26 -19.43
N ILE A 105 -0.74 -13.23 -19.05
CA ILE A 105 -0.45 -12.36 -17.89
C ILE A 105 -0.89 -13.09 -16.61
N HIS A 106 -0.08 -13.00 -15.56
CA HIS A 106 -0.36 -13.59 -14.25
C HIS A 106 -0.48 -12.53 -13.16
N GLY A 107 0.05 -11.32 -13.38
CA GLY A 107 -0.08 -10.22 -12.43
C GLY A 107 0.14 -8.86 -13.06
N VAL A 108 -0.39 -7.82 -12.40
CA VAL A 108 -0.29 -6.43 -12.83
C VAL A 108 0.11 -5.54 -11.66
N TYR A 109 1.19 -4.80 -11.84
CA TYR A 109 1.51 -3.67 -10.99
C TYR A 109 0.63 -2.48 -11.35
N ILE A 110 -0.13 -1.99 -10.38
CA ILE A 110 -1.03 -0.84 -10.52
C ILE A 110 -0.40 0.37 -9.85
N PRO A 111 -0.37 1.55 -10.50
CA PRO A 111 0.10 2.76 -9.86
C PRO A 111 -0.88 3.23 -8.79
N ARG A 112 -0.38 3.93 -7.76
CA ARG A 112 -1.17 4.48 -6.66
C ARG A 112 -0.85 5.96 -6.49
N ARG A 113 -1.86 6.77 -6.26
CA ARG A 113 -1.78 8.20 -5.98
C ARG A 113 -1.81 8.39 -4.46
N ASN A 114 -0.74 8.91 -3.92
CA ASN A 114 -0.60 9.20 -2.49
C ASN A 114 -0.75 10.69 -2.21
N TYR A 115 -1.31 11.02 -1.05
CA TYR A 115 -1.52 12.38 -0.60
C TYR A 115 -0.77 12.65 0.71
N PHE A 116 -0.30 13.88 0.86
CA PHE A 116 0.31 14.37 2.08
C PHE A 116 -0.13 15.81 2.32
N MET A 117 -0.63 16.10 3.52
CA MET A 117 -1.20 17.41 3.87
C MET A 117 -2.25 17.89 2.87
N GLY A 118 -3.12 16.99 2.38
CA GLY A 118 -4.17 17.27 1.41
C GLY A 118 -3.71 17.46 -0.03
N THR A 119 -2.41 17.35 -0.32
CA THR A 119 -1.83 17.57 -1.64
C THR A 119 -1.43 16.25 -2.28
N PHE A 120 -1.80 16.03 -3.56
CA PHE A 120 -1.29 14.93 -4.35
C PHE A 120 0.23 15.06 -4.51
N MET A 121 0.95 13.99 -4.21
CA MET A 121 2.42 13.99 -4.21
C MET A 121 2.98 13.44 -5.54
N HIS A 122 3.37 14.33 -6.46
CA HIS A 122 4.02 13.94 -7.72
C HIS A 122 5.33 13.19 -7.47
N SER A 123 6.06 13.58 -6.42
CA SER A 123 7.31 12.95 -6.01
C SER A 123 7.17 11.50 -5.54
N LEU A 124 5.96 11.08 -5.20
CA LEU A 124 5.60 9.71 -4.82
C LEU A 124 4.90 8.94 -5.93
N TYR A 125 4.65 9.55 -7.09
CA TYR A 125 3.93 8.94 -8.20
C TYR A 125 4.89 8.61 -9.37
N PRO A 126 4.78 7.42 -9.98
CA PRO A 126 3.88 6.31 -9.62
C PRO A 126 4.44 5.48 -8.46
N ASP A 127 3.56 5.16 -7.51
CA ASP A 127 3.82 4.18 -6.48
C ASP A 127 3.21 2.85 -6.94
N TYR A 128 4.00 2.04 -7.64
CA TYR A 128 3.51 0.78 -8.19
C TYR A 128 3.40 -0.30 -7.14
N ILE A 129 2.20 -0.89 -7.03
CA ILE A 129 1.90 -2.00 -6.13
C ILE A 129 1.33 -3.19 -6.92
N LEU A 130 1.78 -4.39 -6.63
CA LEU A 130 1.27 -5.62 -7.24
C LEU A 130 -0.01 -6.02 -6.51
N ARG A 131 -1.17 -5.77 -7.13
CA ARG A 131 -2.48 -5.95 -6.51
C ARG A 131 -3.47 -6.74 -7.36
N PHE A 132 -3.23 -6.93 -8.64
CA PHE A 132 -4.08 -7.70 -9.54
C PHE A 132 -3.32 -8.91 -10.05
N PHE A 133 -3.87 -10.11 -9.87
CA PHE A 133 -3.19 -11.35 -10.22
C PHE A 133 -4.16 -12.54 -10.31
N ARG A 134 -3.67 -13.63 -10.92
CA ARG A 134 -4.35 -14.93 -10.87
C ARG A 134 -4.20 -15.54 -9.49
N LYS A 135 -5.31 -16.03 -8.93
CA LYS A 135 -5.38 -16.57 -7.57
C LYS A 135 -4.43 -17.75 -7.34
N ASP A 136 -4.29 -18.62 -8.32
CA ASP A 136 -3.45 -19.82 -8.28
C ASP A 136 -1.95 -19.53 -8.43
N SER A 137 -1.61 -18.33 -8.90
CA SER A 137 -0.24 -17.92 -9.21
C SER A 137 0.39 -17.07 -8.11
N VAL A 138 -0.36 -16.71 -7.07
CA VAL A 138 0.10 -15.76 -6.03
C VAL A 138 0.39 -16.44 -4.71
N ASP A 139 1.49 -16.03 -4.08
CA ASP A 139 1.80 -16.25 -2.67
C ASP A 139 2.17 -14.91 -2.02
N TRP A 140 1.47 -14.55 -0.95
CA TRP A 140 1.72 -13.30 -0.22
C TRP A 140 2.39 -13.59 1.11
N PRO A 141 3.70 -13.31 1.26
CA PRO A 141 4.38 -13.52 2.52
C PRO A 141 3.73 -12.72 3.67
N PRO A 142 3.53 -13.31 4.85
CA PRO A 142 2.92 -12.64 6.01
C PRO A 142 3.90 -11.66 6.69
N ILE A 143 4.61 -10.88 5.89
CA ILE A 143 5.67 -9.95 6.32
C ILE A 143 5.29 -8.54 5.87
N ILE A 144 5.37 -7.58 6.78
CA ILE A 144 5.05 -6.18 6.51
C ILE A 144 5.90 -5.61 5.37
N HIS A 145 5.27 -4.86 4.47
CA HIS A 145 5.91 -4.22 3.30
C HIS A 145 6.53 -5.17 2.28
N VAL A 146 6.20 -6.44 2.31
CA VAL A 146 6.61 -7.38 1.27
C VAL A 146 5.53 -7.44 0.20
N GLN A 147 5.94 -7.32 -1.07
CA GLN A 147 5.06 -7.52 -2.21
C GLN A 147 4.71 -9.00 -2.34
N PRO A 148 3.52 -9.34 -2.90
CA PRO A 148 3.20 -10.71 -3.22
C PRO A 148 4.17 -11.28 -4.28
N ASN A 149 4.46 -12.56 -4.18
CA ASN A 149 5.17 -13.31 -5.21
C ASN A 149 4.15 -13.84 -6.22
N VAL A 150 4.32 -13.53 -7.50
CA VAL A 150 3.44 -14.05 -8.56
C VAL A 150 4.29 -14.88 -9.52
N SER A 151 3.90 -16.14 -9.69
CA SER A 151 4.53 -17.06 -10.64
C SER A 151 3.99 -16.78 -12.05
N GLY A 152 4.89 -16.46 -12.98
CA GLY A 152 4.54 -16.20 -14.38
C GLY A 152 4.78 -14.74 -14.79
N LYS A 153 4.17 -14.32 -15.91
CA LYS A 153 4.39 -13.00 -16.51
C LYS A 153 3.65 -11.91 -15.72
N VAL A 154 4.40 -10.94 -15.21
CA VAL A 154 3.87 -9.76 -14.54
C VAL A 154 4.16 -8.51 -15.36
N ILE A 155 3.19 -7.63 -15.51
CA ILE A 155 3.30 -6.37 -16.25
C ILE A 155 3.03 -5.16 -15.36
N TYR A 156 3.37 -3.98 -15.87
CA TYR A 156 3.01 -2.71 -15.24
C TYR A 156 1.85 -2.07 -16.02
N ALA A 157 0.82 -1.63 -15.31
CA ALA A 157 -0.20 -0.79 -15.90
C ALA A 157 0.43 0.53 -16.36
N PRO A 158 -0.07 1.13 -17.46
CA PRO A 158 0.46 2.42 -17.93
C PRO A 158 0.44 3.49 -16.83
N LYS A 159 1.47 4.35 -16.84
CA LYS A 159 1.54 5.51 -15.94
C LYS A 159 0.48 6.56 -16.34
N ASN A 160 -0.77 6.27 -16.02
CA ASN A 160 -1.91 7.14 -16.27
C ASN A 160 -2.68 7.34 -14.97
N ALA A 161 -3.01 8.59 -14.64
CA ALA A 161 -3.76 8.92 -13.42
C ALA A 161 -5.12 8.20 -13.35
N GLY A 162 -5.80 8.01 -14.48
CA GLY A 162 -7.06 7.25 -14.55
C GLY A 162 -6.92 5.75 -14.26
N LEU A 163 -5.71 5.19 -14.32
CA LEU A 163 -5.43 3.79 -14.01
C LEU A 163 -4.79 3.61 -12.63
N ALA A 164 -4.75 4.65 -11.81
CA ALA A 164 -4.13 4.61 -10.50
C ALA A 164 -5.16 4.48 -9.39
N PHE A 165 -4.88 3.67 -8.37
CA PHE A 165 -5.64 3.75 -7.12
C PHE A 165 -5.57 5.16 -6.54
N GLU A 166 -6.68 5.65 -5.99
CA GLU A 166 -6.71 6.85 -5.16
C GLU A 166 -6.61 6.43 -3.70
N HIS A 167 -5.48 6.73 -3.05
CA HIS A 167 -5.27 6.40 -1.65
C HIS A 167 -5.85 7.50 -0.77
N LEU A 168 -6.94 7.21 -0.07
CA LEU A 168 -7.67 8.17 0.76
C LEU A 168 -6.92 8.56 2.04
N ALA A 169 -5.95 7.73 2.47
CA ALA A 169 -5.11 8.07 3.59
C ALA A 169 -4.31 9.34 3.26
N ASN A 170 -4.63 10.41 3.95
CA ASN A 170 -3.92 11.68 3.87
C ASN A 170 -2.90 11.74 5.00
N ASP A 171 -1.65 11.37 4.71
CA ASP A 171 -0.60 11.40 5.71
C ASP A 171 -0.43 12.83 6.28
N THR A 172 -0.51 12.93 7.61
CA THR A 172 -0.20 14.15 8.35
C THR A 172 1.25 14.12 8.84
N ILE A 173 1.77 15.27 9.27
CA ILE A 173 3.10 15.34 9.91
C ILE A 173 3.14 14.40 11.11
N SER A 174 2.12 14.40 11.96
CA SER A 174 2.05 13.53 13.15
C SER A 174 2.05 12.05 12.80
N SER A 175 1.29 11.62 11.76
CA SER A 175 1.30 10.22 11.31
C SER A 175 2.66 9.82 10.73
N ARG A 176 3.32 10.72 9.98
CA ARG A 176 4.68 10.49 9.45
C ARG A 176 5.72 10.36 10.55
N LEU A 177 5.65 11.17 11.60
CA LEU A 177 6.57 11.06 12.75
C LEU A 177 6.39 9.73 13.48
N LYS A 178 5.15 9.29 13.73
CA LYS A 178 4.86 7.96 14.31
C LYS A 178 5.40 6.83 13.44
N LYS A 179 5.15 6.88 12.13
CA LYS A 179 5.70 5.91 11.17
C LYS A 179 7.24 5.92 11.18
N THR A 180 7.86 7.11 11.25
CA THR A 180 9.33 7.24 11.34
C THR A 180 9.87 6.52 12.56
N ASP A 181 9.24 6.69 13.72
CA ASP A 181 9.67 6.02 14.94
C ASP A 181 9.62 4.49 14.80
N ILE A 182 8.48 3.94 14.37
CA ILE A 182 8.29 2.49 14.20
C ILE A 182 9.26 1.92 13.16
N TYR A 183 9.37 2.56 11.99
CA TYR A 183 10.19 2.03 10.90
C TYR A 183 11.68 2.13 11.17
N THR A 184 12.13 3.18 11.84
CA THR A 184 13.54 3.29 12.23
C THR A 184 13.92 2.24 13.27
N ASN A 185 13.03 1.88 14.22
CA ASN A 185 13.26 0.78 15.15
C ASN A 185 13.44 -0.55 14.40
N ASN A 186 12.55 -0.86 13.47
CA ASN A 186 12.64 -2.08 12.65
C ASN A 186 13.91 -2.09 11.77
N GLU A 187 14.31 -0.93 11.25
CA GLU A 187 15.51 -0.82 10.42
C GLU A 187 16.79 -0.97 11.26
N CYS A 188 16.78 -0.51 12.50
CA CYS A 188 17.88 -0.70 13.44
C CYS A 188 18.15 -2.18 13.72
N ILE A 189 17.10 -2.99 13.88
CA ILE A 189 17.23 -4.45 14.06
C ILE A 189 17.92 -5.07 12.83
N LYS A 190 17.47 -4.70 11.62
CA LYS A 190 18.06 -5.20 10.37
C LYS A 190 19.49 -4.74 10.12
N LYS A 191 19.88 -3.62 10.69
CA LYS A 191 21.20 -2.97 10.49
C LYS A 191 22.07 -2.97 11.74
N ALA A 192 21.81 -3.81 12.73
CA ALA A 192 22.51 -3.81 14.03
C ALA A 192 24.04 -3.82 13.91
N ASN A 193 24.57 -4.49 12.89
CA ASN A 193 26.03 -4.59 12.66
C ASN A 193 26.62 -3.41 11.84
N LYS A 194 25.81 -2.36 11.51
CA LYS A 194 26.32 -1.22 10.74
C LYS A 194 26.73 -0.07 11.65
N HIS A 195 27.91 0.48 11.39
CA HIS A 195 28.42 1.66 12.08
C HIS A 195 28.45 2.86 11.13
N TYR A 196 27.99 4.00 11.60
CA TYR A 196 27.96 5.25 10.84
C TYR A 196 28.85 6.30 11.52
N GLY A 197 29.88 6.77 10.80
CA GLY A 197 30.69 7.89 11.22
C GLY A 197 30.01 9.25 11.01
N ILE A 198 30.60 10.33 11.55
CA ILE A 198 30.01 11.68 11.50
C ILE A 198 29.68 12.15 10.07
N MET A 199 30.49 11.77 9.08
CA MET A 199 30.25 12.12 7.68
C MET A 199 28.93 11.52 7.15
N ALA A 200 28.54 10.33 7.62
CA ALA A 200 27.26 9.74 7.23
C ALA A 200 26.07 10.58 7.71
N PHE A 201 26.17 11.21 8.88
CA PHE A 201 25.12 12.10 9.40
C PHE A 201 24.97 13.39 8.59
N LEU A 202 25.99 13.81 7.85
CA LEU A 202 25.91 14.95 6.95
C LEU A 202 25.42 14.54 5.55
N PHE A 203 26.05 13.52 4.95
CA PHE A 203 25.79 13.18 3.56
C PHE A 203 24.48 12.42 3.33
N ARG A 204 24.09 11.50 4.19
CA ARG A 204 22.88 10.69 3.96
C ARG A 204 21.57 11.49 4.04
N PRO A 205 21.35 12.36 5.05
CA PRO A 205 20.18 13.22 5.07
C PRO A 205 20.13 14.20 3.89
N THR A 206 21.27 14.82 3.57
CA THR A 206 21.38 15.75 2.43
C THR A 206 21.05 15.06 1.11
N HIS A 207 21.67 13.89 0.87
CA HIS A 207 21.35 13.07 -0.31
C HIS A 207 19.87 12.68 -0.34
N ARG A 208 19.28 12.29 0.80
CA ARG A 208 17.86 11.90 0.88
C ARG A 208 16.95 13.07 0.59
N PHE A 209 17.27 14.27 1.08
CA PHE A 209 16.55 15.49 0.76
C PHE A 209 16.62 15.81 -0.74
N ILE A 210 17.84 15.88 -1.30
CA ILE A 210 18.03 16.17 -2.73
C ILE A 210 17.28 15.15 -3.61
N LYS A 211 17.37 13.86 -3.25
CA LYS A 211 16.67 12.79 -3.96
C LYS A 211 15.16 13.00 -3.99
N ASN A 212 14.53 13.33 -2.85
CA ASN A 212 13.08 13.48 -2.79
C ASN A 212 12.62 14.83 -3.34
N TYR A 213 13.31 15.92 -3.02
CA TYR A 213 12.89 17.26 -3.41
C TYR A 213 13.22 17.60 -4.86
N ILE A 214 14.45 17.28 -5.30
CA ILE A 214 14.93 17.64 -6.64
C ILE A 214 14.72 16.47 -7.63
N ILE A 215 15.35 15.30 -7.40
CA ILE A 215 15.38 14.22 -8.39
C ILE A 215 13.98 13.64 -8.63
N LYS A 216 13.20 13.43 -7.56
CA LYS A 216 11.81 12.96 -7.66
C LYS A 216 10.79 14.06 -7.93
N GLY A 217 11.22 15.32 -8.05
CA GLY A 217 10.36 16.44 -8.36
C GLY A 217 9.47 16.92 -7.22
N GLY A 218 9.87 16.72 -5.94
CA GLY A 218 9.11 17.18 -4.77
C GLY A 218 8.89 18.69 -4.73
N PHE A 219 9.72 19.48 -5.43
CA PHE A 219 9.49 20.92 -5.61
C PHE A 219 8.16 21.23 -6.34
N ARG A 220 7.63 20.29 -7.13
CA ARG A 220 6.33 20.41 -7.82
C ARG A 220 5.15 20.26 -6.87
N ASP A 221 5.39 19.67 -5.70
CA ASP A 221 4.38 19.42 -4.67
C ASP A 221 4.26 20.62 -3.69
N GLY A 222 4.97 21.73 -3.98
CA GLY A 222 4.93 22.94 -3.17
C GLY A 222 5.50 22.74 -1.75
N LEU A 223 4.89 23.44 -0.77
CA LEU A 223 5.30 23.34 0.63
C LEU A 223 5.18 21.92 1.21
N PRO A 224 4.10 21.14 0.94
CA PRO A 224 4.03 19.73 1.35
C PRO A 224 5.22 18.89 0.82
N GLY A 225 5.66 19.09 -0.42
CA GLY A 225 6.82 18.40 -0.98
C GLY A 225 8.12 18.74 -0.29
N PHE A 226 8.32 20.01 0.05
CA PHE A 226 9.48 20.44 0.84
C PHE A 226 9.49 19.81 2.24
N ILE A 227 8.35 19.89 2.96
CA ILE A 227 8.21 19.30 4.29
C ILE A 227 8.43 17.78 4.23
N TYR A 228 7.86 17.11 3.23
CA TYR A 228 8.06 15.67 3.03
C TYR A 228 9.54 15.32 2.85
N ALA A 229 10.27 16.08 2.02
CA ALA A 229 11.70 15.85 1.81
C ALA A 229 12.53 16.08 3.08
N CYS A 230 12.16 17.08 3.91
CA CYS A 230 12.77 17.30 5.22
C CYS A 230 12.52 16.12 6.19
N LEU A 231 11.28 15.60 6.24
CA LEU A 231 10.95 14.45 7.08
C LEU A 231 11.69 13.19 6.65
N GLU A 232 11.87 12.99 5.35
CA GLU A 232 12.66 11.88 4.79
C GLU A 232 14.17 12.01 5.11
N ALA A 233 14.70 13.22 5.12
CA ALA A 233 16.07 13.50 5.56
C ALA A 233 16.22 13.23 7.07
N MET A 234 15.26 13.71 7.87
CA MET A 234 15.22 13.49 9.32
C MET A 234 15.16 11.99 9.66
N TYR A 235 14.40 11.19 8.87
CA TYR A 235 14.37 9.73 9.01
C TYR A 235 15.79 9.12 9.04
N GLN A 236 16.70 9.60 8.16
CA GLN A 236 18.07 9.10 8.12
C GLN A 236 18.84 9.45 9.40
N VAL A 237 18.64 10.65 9.92
CA VAL A 237 19.29 11.09 11.19
C VAL A 237 18.80 10.24 12.35
N VAL A 238 17.46 10.08 12.47
CA VAL A 238 16.86 9.30 13.56
C VAL A 238 17.32 7.84 13.52
N MET A 239 17.31 7.21 12.35
CA MET A 239 17.74 5.82 12.17
C MET A 239 19.21 5.63 12.59
N MET A 240 20.11 6.50 12.14
CA MET A 240 21.53 6.41 12.49
C MET A 240 21.78 6.76 13.97
N GLY A 241 21.01 7.71 14.53
CA GLY A 241 21.06 8.06 15.96
C GLY A 241 20.67 6.88 16.85
N LYS A 242 19.52 6.24 16.58
CA LYS A 242 19.07 5.05 17.30
C LYS A 242 20.06 3.88 17.19
N LEU A 243 20.66 3.67 16.00
CA LEU A 243 21.72 2.65 15.86
C LEU A 243 22.92 2.95 16.73
N LYS A 244 23.32 4.22 16.83
CA LYS A 244 24.43 4.64 17.68
C LYS A 244 24.09 4.46 19.17
N GLU A 245 22.86 4.83 19.56
CA GLU A 245 22.36 4.66 20.94
C GLU A 245 22.33 3.19 21.36
N ASN A 246 21.90 2.28 20.48
CA ASN A 246 21.85 0.84 20.74
C ASN A 246 23.23 0.16 20.79
N GLN A 247 24.30 0.87 20.41
CA GLN A 247 25.69 0.38 20.42
C GLN A 247 26.50 0.92 21.60
N LEU A 248 25.91 1.81 22.42
CA LEU A 248 26.48 2.33 23.65
C LEU A 248 26.16 1.45 24.86
#